data_53b9966b78cbbbc95b6444054b87a743
#
_entry.id   53b9966b78cbbbc95b6444054b87a743
#
_cell.length_a   1.000
_cell.length_b   1.000
_cell.length_c   1.000
_cell.angle_alpha   90.00
_cell.angle_beta   90.00
_cell.angle_gamma   90.00
#
_symmetry.space_group_name_H-M   'P 1'
#
loop_
_entity.id
_entity.type
_entity.pdbx_description
1 polymer ?
#
loop_
_entity_poly.entity_id
_entity_poly.type
_entity_poly.pdbx_seq_one_letter_code
_entity_poly.pdbx_strand_id
1 'polypeptide(L)'
;MKRFYDDGENSIFVQSYDAFYSPKMPQTPVGDIDFYAGVAREAGGNVLELACGTGRVALPLAELGFNVTGVDLSEGLLSIAKHKAAGLPIAAQQRLRFVQQNMTDLELGELFEVVLVPFHSFQHLLTSELQIRALEAIHRHIRPGGRLVLDLVEFHIDLLSEKLVPPRSRTAIDEPSGRRFVRELLNTRYDHFAQTEHNVWRFSEIGDKGEILREERRDLVLRWTHRWELRHLLARCAFSVEAEYSDYGYSPPTYGKELLVVARAG
;
A
#
# COMPACT_ATOMS: atom_id res chain seq x y z
N MET A 1 -21.19 -5.61 1.35
CA MET A 1 -20.41 -4.52 1.94
C MET A 1 -19.42 -4.07 0.87
N LYS A 2 -19.47 -2.81 0.41
CA LYS A 2 -18.46 -2.32 -0.55
C LYS A 2 -17.10 -2.36 0.14
N ARG A 3 -16.10 -2.95 -0.49
CA ARG A 3 -14.72 -2.92 0.02
C ARG A 3 -14.20 -1.49 -0.09
N PHE A 4 -13.32 -1.06 0.80
CA PHE A 4 -12.79 0.32 0.86
C PHE A 4 -12.24 0.80 -0.49
N TYR A 5 -11.62 -0.08 -1.26
CA TYR A 5 -10.98 0.19 -2.56
C TYR A 5 -11.79 -0.27 -3.78
N ASP A 6 -13.02 -0.81 -3.59
CA ASP A 6 -13.83 -1.39 -4.68
C ASP A 6 -14.76 -0.34 -5.27
N ASP A 7 -14.19 0.66 -5.99
CA ASP A 7 -14.96 1.72 -6.64
C ASP A 7 -14.39 2.15 -7.98
N GLY A 8 -15.31 2.56 -8.86
CA GLY A 8 -14.96 3.14 -10.15
C GLY A 8 -14.41 4.57 -10.04
N GLU A 9 -13.97 5.09 -11.16
CA GLU A 9 -13.30 6.41 -11.30
C GLU A 9 -14.09 7.60 -10.75
N ASN A 10 -15.43 7.48 -10.62
CA ASN A 10 -16.29 8.56 -10.14
C ASN A 10 -16.35 8.69 -8.60
N SER A 11 -15.73 7.82 -7.86
CA SER A 11 -15.67 7.89 -6.40
C SER A 11 -14.82 9.09 -5.96
N ILE A 12 -15.28 9.83 -4.93
CA ILE A 12 -14.50 10.94 -4.33
C ILE A 12 -13.19 10.39 -3.76
N PHE A 13 -13.22 9.20 -3.16
CA PHE A 13 -12.03 8.54 -2.65
C PHE A 13 -10.98 8.35 -3.75
N VAL A 14 -11.35 7.77 -4.90
CA VAL A 14 -10.44 7.55 -6.02
C VAL A 14 -9.92 8.88 -6.56
N GLN A 15 -10.80 9.86 -6.79
CA GLN A 15 -10.44 11.17 -7.34
C GLN A 15 -9.59 12.04 -6.41
N SER A 16 -9.66 11.83 -5.10
CA SER A 16 -8.86 12.55 -4.11
C SER A 16 -7.59 11.82 -3.67
N TYR A 17 -7.38 10.58 -4.15
CA TYR A 17 -6.32 9.72 -3.65
C TYR A 17 -4.93 10.37 -3.76
N ASP A 18 -4.54 10.80 -4.95
CA ASP A 18 -3.24 11.41 -5.18
C ASP A 18 -3.06 12.75 -4.43
N ALA A 19 -4.13 13.52 -4.24
CA ALA A 19 -4.08 14.75 -3.44
C ALA A 19 -3.70 14.46 -1.99
N PHE A 20 -4.24 13.38 -1.38
CA PHE A 20 -3.93 12.99 0.00
C PHE A 20 -2.60 12.25 0.15
N TYR A 21 -2.07 11.65 -0.91
CA TYR A 21 -0.82 10.87 -0.88
C TYR A 21 0.28 11.49 -1.74
N SER A 22 0.18 12.80 -2.04
CA SER A 22 1.25 13.54 -2.70
C SER A 22 2.50 13.64 -1.81
N PRO A 23 3.71 13.83 -2.37
CA PRO A 23 4.94 14.00 -1.58
C PRO A 23 4.91 15.17 -0.59
N LYS A 24 3.98 16.11 -0.77
CA LYS A 24 3.79 17.27 0.13
C LYS A 24 2.99 16.93 1.39
N MET A 25 2.35 15.77 1.43
CA MET A 25 1.48 15.38 2.55
C MET A 25 2.28 14.62 3.62
N PRO A 26 2.09 14.96 4.91
CA PRO A 26 2.89 14.39 6.01
C PRO A 26 2.80 12.86 6.17
N GLN A 27 1.74 12.24 5.63
CA GLN A 27 1.54 10.79 5.69
C GLN A 27 2.20 10.05 4.53
N THR A 28 2.72 10.75 3.52
CA THR A 28 3.41 10.12 2.41
C THR A 28 4.82 9.75 2.86
N PRO A 29 5.25 8.50 2.70
CA PRO A 29 6.59 8.08 3.07
C PRO A 29 7.67 8.89 2.36
N VAL A 30 8.79 9.10 3.04
CA VAL A 30 9.99 9.77 2.49
C VAL A 30 11.12 8.77 2.45
N GLY A 31 11.74 8.61 1.27
CA GLY A 31 12.87 7.68 1.08
C GLY A 31 12.45 6.24 0.75
N ASP A 32 11.16 5.93 0.74
CA ASP A 32 10.65 4.60 0.42
C ASP A 32 10.98 4.17 -1.01
N ILE A 33 10.89 5.06 -1.99
CA ILE A 33 11.25 4.76 -3.39
C ILE A 33 12.72 4.37 -3.49
N ASP A 34 13.63 5.10 -2.84
CA ASP A 34 15.05 4.79 -2.82
C ASP A 34 15.35 3.45 -2.14
N PHE A 35 14.63 3.16 -1.04
CA PHE A 35 14.70 1.87 -0.35
C PHE A 35 14.28 0.72 -1.26
N TYR A 36 13.09 0.80 -1.89
CA TYR A 36 12.61 -0.25 -2.80
C TYR A 36 13.53 -0.40 -4.02
N ALA A 37 13.99 0.72 -4.59
CA ALA A 37 14.95 0.69 -5.70
C ALA A 37 16.30 0.05 -5.27
N GLY A 38 16.74 0.27 -4.05
CA GLY A 38 17.93 -0.37 -3.46
C GLY A 38 17.78 -1.89 -3.43
N VAL A 39 16.68 -2.39 -2.85
CA VAL A 39 16.38 -3.83 -2.79
C VAL A 39 16.26 -4.44 -4.20
N ALA A 40 15.57 -3.75 -5.11
CA ALA A 40 15.40 -4.20 -6.49
C ALA A 40 16.73 -4.25 -7.27
N ARG A 41 17.60 -3.27 -7.04
CA ARG A 41 18.94 -3.23 -7.69
C ARG A 41 19.85 -4.36 -7.23
N GLU A 42 19.81 -4.69 -5.94
CA GLU A 42 20.58 -5.81 -5.38
C GLU A 42 20.07 -7.17 -5.82
N ALA A 43 18.77 -7.34 -5.97
CA ALA A 43 18.18 -8.60 -6.44
C ALA A 43 18.36 -8.78 -7.95
N GLY A 44 18.35 -7.69 -8.71
CA GLY A 44 18.46 -7.66 -10.17
C GLY A 44 17.23 -8.28 -10.86
N GLY A 45 16.55 -7.56 -11.72
CA GLY A 45 15.47 -8.11 -12.55
C GLY A 45 14.12 -7.42 -12.39
N ASN A 46 13.05 -8.18 -12.59
CA ASN A 46 11.69 -7.66 -12.64
C ASN A 46 11.07 -7.48 -11.24
N VAL A 47 10.27 -6.42 -11.09
CA VAL A 47 9.60 -6.07 -9.84
C VAL A 47 8.10 -6.30 -9.98
N LEU A 48 7.49 -6.96 -9.00
CA LEU A 48 6.06 -7.01 -8.81
C LEU A 48 5.68 -6.10 -7.64
N GLU A 49 4.82 -5.12 -7.88
CA GLU A 49 4.21 -4.31 -6.82
C GLU A 49 2.76 -4.74 -6.60
N LEU A 50 2.41 -5.18 -5.40
CA LEU A 50 1.05 -5.55 -5.00
C LEU A 50 0.37 -4.38 -4.27
N ALA A 51 -0.91 -4.16 -4.59
CA ALA A 51 -1.68 -3.00 -4.18
C ALA A 51 -1.02 -1.68 -4.65
N CYS A 52 -0.67 -1.62 -5.93
CA CYS A 52 0.08 -0.50 -6.51
C CYS A 52 -0.72 0.81 -6.58
N GLY A 53 -2.05 0.77 -6.38
CA GLY A 53 -2.91 1.93 -6.39
C GLY A 53 -2.79 2.76 -7.66
N THR A 54 -2.49 4.05 -7.49
CA THR A 54 -2.27 5.01 -8.58
C THR A 54 -0.83 5.01 -9.12
N GLY A 55 -0.02 3.99 -8.77
CA GLY A 55 1.34 3.81 -9.25
C GLY A 55 2.39 4.66 -8.53
N ARG A 56 2.16 5.05 -7.29
CA ARG A 56 3.08 5.91 -6.51
C ARG A 56 4.51 5.34 -6.42
N VAL A 57 4.65 4.02 -6.35
CA VAL A 57 5.95 3.33 -6.33
C VAL A 57 6.32 2.80 -7.73
N ALA A 58 5.38 2.18 -8.45
CA ALA A 58 5.65 1.60 -9.77
C ALA A 58 6.20 2.60 -10.79
N LEU A 59 5.61 3.81 -10.86
CA LEU A 59 6.01 4.80 -11.85
C LEU A 59 7.46 5.27 -11.66
N PRO A 60 7.89 5.72 -10.46
CA PRO A 60 9.28 6.08 -10.22
C PRO A 60 10.26 4.92 -10.43
N LEU A 61 9.91 3.70 -10.04
CA LEU A 61 10.77 2.54 -10.30
C LEU A 61 10.99 2.30 -11.80
N ALA A 62 9.94 2.48 -12.62
CA ALA A 62 10.07 2.35 -14.08
C ALA A 62 10.93 3.46 -14.69
N GLU A 63 10.85 4.69 -14.17
CA GLU A 63 11.75 5.80 -14.56
C GLU A 63 13.20 5.52 -14.17
N LEU A 64 13.43 4.84 -13.04
CA LEU A 64 14.76 4.35 -12.61
C LEU A 64 15.27 3.16 -13.41
N GLY A 65 14.47 2.64 -14.38
CA GLY A 65 14.88 1.61 -15.33
C GLY A 65 14.45 0.18 -14.98
N PHE A 66 13.67 -0.03 -13.92
CA PHE A 66 13.15 -1.36 -13.57
C PHE A 66 11.93 -1.72 -14.43
N ASN A 67 11.79 -3.01 -14.78
CA ASN A 67 10.53 -3.53 -15.31
C ASN A 67 9.60 -3.79 -14.13
N VAL A 68 8.42 -3.17 -14.14
CA VAL A 68 7.48 -3.22 -13.01
C VAL A 68 6.11 -3.69 -13.47
N THR A 69 5.62 -4.76 -12.83
CA THR A 69 4.22 -5.16 -12.91
C THR A 69 3.51 -4.69 -11.65
N GLY A 70 2.58 -3.74 -11.79
CA GLY A 70 1.73 -3.25 -10.71
C GLY A 70 0.39 -4.00 -10.69
N VAL A 71 0.03 -4.55 -9.54
CA VAL A 71 -1.25 -5.24 -9.34
C VAL A 71 -2.07 -4.49 -8.30
N ASP A 72 -3.33 -4.22 -8.60
CA ASP A 72 -4.30 -3.66 -7.65
C ASP A 72 -5.69 -4.28 -7.86
N LEU A 73 -6.52 -4.23 -6.83
CA LEU A 73 -7.91 -4.67 -6.90
C LEU A 73 -8.83 -3.59 -7.48
N SER A 74 -8.48 -2.32 -7.29
CA SER A 74 -9.26 -1.15 -7.69
C SER A 74 -9.04 -0.79 -9.16
N GLU A 75 -10.05 -0.99 -10.00
CA GLU A 75 -10.02 -0.54 -11.39
C GLU A 75 -9.84 0.98 -11.48
N GLY A 76 -10.51 1.76 -10.61
CA GLY A 76 -10.43 3.22 -10.61
C GLY A 76 -9.03 3.74 -10.30
N LEU A 77 -8.32 3.14 -9.33
CA LEU A 77 -6.93 3.52 -9.02
C LEU A 77 -5.99 3.12 -10.17
N LEU A 78 -6.17 1.93 -10.74
CA LEU A 78 -5.38 1.47 -11.89
C LEU A 78 -5.59 2.33 -13.14
N SER A 79 -6.79 2.87 -13.36
CA SER A 79 -7.05 3.81 -14.44
C SER A 79 -6.20 5.08 -14.29
N ILE A 80 -6.13 5.63 -13.07
CA ILE A 80 -5.25 6.78 -12.76
C ILE A 80 -3.78 6.40 -12.99
N ALA A 81 -3.34 5.23 -12.53
CA ALA A 81 -1.96 4.75 -12.74
C ALA A 81 -1.60 4.68 -14.23
N LYS A 82 -2.48 4.10 -15.06
CA LYS A 82 -2.32 4.00 -16.51
C LYS A 82 -2.29 5.39 -17.18
N HIS A 83 -3.17 6.29 -16.74
CA HIS A 83 -3.18 7.66 -17.25
C HIS A 83 -1.85 8.39 -16.96
N LYS A 84 -1.36 8.30 -15.72
CA LYS A 84 -0.07 8.88 -15.32
C LYS A 84 1.10 8.24 -16.09
N ALA A 85 1.09 6.92 -16.25
CA ALA A 85 2.10 6.20 -17.03
C ALA A 85 2.20 6.69 -18.48
N ALA A 86 1.07 7.03 -19.11
CA ALA A 86 1.06 7.55 -20.48
C ALA A 86 1.77 8.91 -20.63
N GLY A 87 1.95 9.65 -19.54
CA GLY A 87 2.71 10.91 -19.50
C GLY A 87 4.22 10.75 -19.28
N LEU A 88 4.71 9.54 -19.01
CA LEU A 88 6.12 9.27 -18.78
C LEU A 88 6.93 9.17 -20.09
N PRO A 89 8.27 9.24 -20.02
CA PRO A 89 9.12 8.92 -21.17
C PRO A 89 8.82 7.52 -21.73
N ILE A 90 8.85 7.35 -23.05
CA ILE A 90 8.50 6.09 -23.74
C ILE A 90 9.26 4.88 -23.15
N ALA A 91 10.53 5.05 -22.82
CA ALA A 91 11.33 4.00 -22.21
C ALA A 91 10.80 3.53 -20.83
N ALA A 92 10.20 4.43 -20.03
CA ALA A 92 9.57 4.07 -18.78
C ALA A 92 8.19 3.42 -19.00
N GLN A 93 7.40 3.94 -19.97
CA GLN A 93 6.12 3.33 -20.33
C GLN A 93 6.28 1.85 -20.71
N GLN A 94 7.29 1.52 -21.50
CA GLN A 94 7.57 0.15 -21.96
C GLN A 94 7.96 -0.83 -20.84
N ARG A 95 8.34 -0.30 -19.67
CA ARG A 95 8.69 -1.09 -18.48
C ARG A 95 7.50 -1.32 -17.53
N LEU A 96 6.33 -0.72 -17.81
CA LEU A 96 5.17 -0.77 -16.93
C LEU A 96 4.08 -1.69 -17.47
N ARG A 97 3.56 -2.52 -16.59
CA ARG A 97 2.35 -3.31 -16.82
C ARG A 97 1.45 -3.18 -15.60
N PHE A 98 0.15 -2.89 -15.81
CA PHE A 98 -0.84 -2.83 -14.73
C PHE A 98 -1.91 -3.90 -14.93
N VAL A 99 -2.17 -4.67 -13.86
CA VAL A 99 -3.09 -5.82 -13.87
C VAL A 99 -4.07 -5.69 -12.71
N GLN A 100 -5.37 -5.88 -13.00
CA GLN A 100 -6.39 -5.94 -11.97
C GLN A 100 -6.52 -7.36 -11.45
N GLN A 101 -5.97 -7.63 -10.26
CA GLN A 101 -6.09 -8.92 -9.57
C GLN A 101 -6.08 -8.74 -8.05
N ASN A 102 -6.52 -9.78 -7.34
CA ASN A 102 -6.43 -9.88 -5.89
C ASN A 102 -5.07 -10.51 -5.51
N MET A 103 -4.34 -9.89 -4.58
CA MET A 103 -3.05 -10.43 -4.11
C MET A 103 -3.15 -11.82 -3.46
N THR A 104 -4.36 -12.25 -3.04
CA THR A 104 -4.58 -13.60 -2.51
C THR A 104 -4.79 -14.66 -3.61
N ASP A 105 -4.85 -14.25 -4.89
CA ASP A 105 -5.25 -15.10 -6.01
C ASP A 105 -4.58 -14.65 -7.30
N LEU A 106 -3.23 -14.60 -7.26
CA LEU A 106 -2.41 -14.12 -8.37
C LEU A 106 -2.24 -15.21 -9.44
N GLU A 107 -2.42 -14.79 -10.70
CA GLU A 107 -2.17 -15.59 -11.90
C GLU A 107 -1.52 -14.71 -12.97
N LEU A 108 -0.21 -14.43 -12.84
CA LEU A 108 0.51 -13.52 -13.72
C LEU A 108 1.27 -14.25 -14.84
N GLY A 109 1.56 -15.55 -14.65
CA GLY A 109 2.26 -16.38 -15.63
C GLY A 109 3.77 -16.07 -15.76
N GLU A 110 4.33 -15.31 -14.81
CA GLU A 110 5.75 -14.94 -14.79
C GLU A 110 6.29 -14.94 -13.36
N LEU A 111 7.63 -14.95 -13.24
CA LEU A 111 8.34 -14.92 -11.97
C LEU A 111 9.14 -13.62 -11.85
N PHE A 112 9.18 -13.09 -10.62
CA PHE A 112 9.82 -11.83 -10.28
C PHE A 112 11.01 -12.04 -9.33
N GLU A 113 12.02 -11.22 -9.45
CA GLU A 113 13.16 -11.20 -8.54
C GLU A 113 12.82 -10.46 -7.24
N VAL A 114 11.88 -9.49 -7.31
CA VAL A 114 11.41 -8.75 -6.15
C VAL A 114 9.89 -8.63 -6.18
N VAL A 115 9.27 -8.86 -5.03
CA VAL A 115 7.86 -8.55 -4.78
C VAL A 115 7.78 -7.51 -3.67
N LEU A 116 7.08 -6.41 -3.94
CA LEU A 116 6.84 -5.32 -3.00
C LEU A 116 5.38 -5.31 -2.57
N VAL A 117 5.13 -5.13 -1.27
CA VAL A 117 3.81 -4.85 -0.71
C VAL A 117 3.91 -3.58 0.13
N PRO A 118 3.92 -2.39 -0.52
CA PRO A 118 4.19 -1.12 0.14
C PRO A 118 3.02 -0.62 0.98
N PHE A 119 3.32 0.35 1.83
CA PHE A 119 2.37 1.25 2.46
C PHE A 119 1.23 0.53 3.17
N HIS A 120 1.58 -0.42 4.03
CA HIS A 120 0.69 -1.16 4.93
C HIS A 120 -0.38 -2.02 4.21
N SER A 121 -0.23 -2.24 2.90
CA SER A 121 -1.25 -2.92 2.08
C SER A 121 -1.50 -4.36 2.53
N PHE A 122 -0.49 -5.04 3.10
CA PHE A 122 -0.65 -6.37 3.67
C PHE A 122 -1.65 -6.43 4.84
N GLN A 123 -1.83 -5.32 5.55
CA GLN A 123 -2.76 -5.20 6.69
C GLN A 123 -4.24 -5.16 6.29
N HIS A 124 -4.56 -5.05 4.98
CA HIS A 124 -5.91 -5.25 4.47
C HIS A 124 -6.35 -6.72 4.43
N LEU A 125 -5.44 -7.65 4.66
CA LEU A 125 -5.72 -9.08 4.80
C LEU A 125 -6.15 -9.35 6.24
N LEU A 126 -7.46 -9.38 6.46
CA LEU A 126 -8.07 -9.31 7.80
C LEU A 126 -7.98 -10.62 8.61
N THR A 127 -7.51 -11.72 8.03
CA THR A 127 -7.33 -12.99 8.74
C THR A 127 -5.99 -13.62 8.39
N SER A 128 -5.50 -14.49 9.28
CA SER A 128 -4.26 -15.25 9.04
C SER A 128 -4.36 -16.13 7.79
N GLU A 129 -5.55 -16.67 7.48
CA GLU A 129 -5.79 -17.46 6.27
C GLU A 129 -5.62 -16.64 4.99
N LEU A 130 -6.12 -15.38 4.97
CA LEU A 130 -5.93 -14.49 3.83
C LEU A 130 -4.46 -14.09 3.70
N GLN A 131 -3.77 -13.84 4.81
CA GLN A 131 -2.35 -13.53 4.82
C GLN A 131 -1.51 -14.71 4.29
N ILE A 132 -1.81 -15.95 4.72
CA ILE A 132 -1.16 -17.15 4.21
C ILE A 132 -1.44 -17.33 2.72
N ARG A 133 -2.69 -17.18 2.26
CA ARG A 133 -3.03 -17.28 0.84
C ARG A 133 -2.26 -16.26 -0.01
N ALA A 134 -2.13 -15.03 0.47
CA ALA A 134 -1.35 -14.00 -0.23
C ALA A 134 0.15 -14.36 -0.28
N LEU A 135 0.73 -14.79 0.85
CA LEU A 135 2.14 -15.21 0.89
C LEU A 135 2.41 -16.44 0.00
N GLU A 136 1.51 -17.42 -0.03
CA GLU A 136 1.60 -18.56 -0.94
C GLU A 136 1.46 -18.15 -2.42
N ALA A 137 0.56 -17.19 -2.72
CA ALA A 137 0.41 -16.62 -4.04
C ALA A 137 1.69 -15.87 -4.46
N ILE A 138 2.26 -15.06 -3.57
CA ILE A 138 3.55 -14.38 -3.78
C ILE A 138 4.66 -15.41 -4.02
N HIS A 139 4.72 -16.46 -3.20
CA HIS A 139 5.76 -17.49 -3.33
C HIS A 139 5.73 -18.20 -4.69
N ARG A 140 4.55 -18.39 -5.29
CA ARG A 140 4.42 -18.95 -6.65
C ARG A 140 4.86 -17.99 -7.76
N HIS A 141 4.97 -16.68 -7.46
CA HIS A 141 5.34 -15.64 -8.42
C HIS A 141 6.72 -15.03 -8.18
N ILE A 142 7.43 -15.46 -7.14
CA ILE A 142 8.78 -15.02 -6.84
C ILE A 142 9.80 -16.11 -7.21
N ARG A 143 10.94 -15.72 -7.76
CA ARG A 143 12.02 -16.67 -8.06
C ARG A 143 12.62 -17.26 -6.79
N PRO A 144 13.09 -18.52 -6.80
CA PRO A 144 13.90 -19.03 -5.69
C PRO A 144 15.04 -18.07 -5.36
N GLY A 145 15.20 -17.71 -4.10
CA GLY A 145 16.17 -16.70 -3.67
C GLY A 145 15.77 -15.23 -3.93
N GLY A 146 14.61 -14.97 -4.56
CA GLY A 146 14.07 -13.62 -4.74
C GLY A 146 13.63 -12.98 -3.42
N ARG A 147 13.39 -11.68 -3.42
CA ARG A 147 13.09 -10.91 -2.20
C ARG A 147 11.65 -10.43 -2.17
N LEU A 148 10.99 -10.69 -1.05
CA LEU A 148 9.72 -10.10 -0.67
C LEU A 148 9.98 -8.94 0.30
N VAL A 149 9.42 -7.77 0.01
CA VAL A 149 9.42 -6.62 0.94
C VAL A 149 8.00 -6.37 1.41
N LEU A 150 7.80 -6.44 2.71
CA LEU A 150 6.57 -6.05 3.38
C LEU A 150 6.81 -4.79 4.20
N ASP A 151 5.89 -3.85 4.07
CA ASP A 151 5.87 -2.59 4.80
C ASP A 151 4.60 -2.55 5.65
N LEU A 152 4.76 -2.57 6.98
CA LEU A 152 3.67 -2.59 7.94
C LEU A 152 3.83 -1.49 8.99
N VAL A 153 2.70 -1.01 9.51
CA VAL A 153 2.70 -0.27 10.79
C VAL A 153 2.74 -1.30 11.91
N GLU A 154 3.69 -1.16 12.82
CA GLU A 154 3.66 -1.90 14.06
C GLU A 154 2.71 -1.21 15.06
N PHE A 155 1.60 -1.87 15.38
CA PHE A 155 0.66 -1.38 16.39
C PHE A 155 1.22 -1.59 17.78
N HIS A 156 1.45 -0.50 18.51
CA HIS A 156 1.90 -0.56 19.90
C HIS A 156 0.74 -0.29 20.89
N ILE A 157 0.93 -0.69 22.12
CA ILE A 157 -0.11 -0.72 23.15
C ILE A 157 -0.74 0.67 23.39
N ASP A 158 0.02 1.76 23.21
CA ASP A 158 -0.52 3.12 23.39
C ASP A 158 -1.51 3.52 22.29
N LEU A 159 -1.34 3.00 21.06
CA LEU A 159 -2.32 3.16 19.97
C LEU A 159 -3.57 2.33 20.23
N LEU A 160 -3.40 1.17 20.84
CA LEU A 160 -4.48 0.22 21.13
C LEU A 160 -5.23 0.55 22.42
N SER A 161 -4.78 1.56 23.20
CA SER A 161 -5.53 2.02 24.37
C SER A 161 -6.82 2.71 23.91
N GLU A 162 -7.95 2.40 24.55
CA GLU A 162 -9.30 2.94 24.23
C GLU A 162 -9.43 4.47 24.41
N LYS A 163 -8.35 5.21 24.38
CA LYS A 163 -8.39 6.66 24.32
C LYS A 163 -9.02 7.04 22.99
N LEU A 164 -10.16 7.72 23.05
CA LEU A 164 -10.84 8.29 21.90
C LEU A 164 -9.81 8.99 21.00
N VAL A 165 -9.61 8.46 19.82
CA VAL A 165 -8.79 9.15 18.81
C VAL A 165 -9.56 10.40 18.42
N PRO A 166 -9.04 11.61 18.64
CA PRO A 166 -9.77 12.82 18.28
C PRO A 166 -10.01 12.82 16.77
N PRO A 167 -11.16 13.37 16.33
CA PRO A 167 -11.44 13.51 14.90
C PRO A 167 -10.25 14.18 14.20
N ARG A 168 -9.75 13.54 13.17
CA ARG A 168 -8.66 14.08 12.36
C ARG A 168 -9.23 14.53 11.03
N SER A 169 -9.14 15.82 10.74
CA SER A 169 -9.51 16.38 9.44
C SER A 169 -8.27 16.85 8.70
N ARG A 170 -8.24 16.59 7.40
CA ARG A 170 -7.18 17.07 6.49
C ARG A 170 -7.78 17.56 5.19
N THR A 171 -7.28 18.70 4.74
CA THR A 171 -7.60 19.25 3.42
C THR A 171 -6.45 18.99 2.46
N ALA A 172 -6.77 18.64 1.24
CA ALA A 172 -5.81 18.50 0.15
C ALA A 172 -6.38 19.15 -1.13
N ILE A 173 -5.48 19.59 -2.00
CA ILE A 173 -5.82 20.14 -3.31
C ILE A 173 -5.22 19.20 -4.36
N ASP A 174 -6.05 18.76 -5.27
CA ASP A 174 -5.60 18.06 -6.47
C ASP A 174 -5.02 19.12 -7.44
N GLU A 175 -3.71 19.18 -7.51
CA GLU A 175 -3.01 20.25 -8.27
C GLU A 175 -3.40 20.28 -9.76
N PRO A 176 -3.55 19.13 -10.46
CA PRO A 176 -3.95 19.14 -11.87
C PRO A 176 -5.32 19.76 -12.14
N SER A 177 -6.30 19.49 -11.28
CA SER A 177 -7.68 19.97 -11.47
C SER A 177 -8.03 21.21 -10.64
N GLY A 178 -7.22 21.57 -9.64
CA GLY A 178 -7.52 22.62 -8.66
C GLY A 178 -8.63 22.26 -7.67
N ARG A 179 -9.18 21.04 -7.74
CA ARG A 179 -10.26 20.58 -6.86
C ARG A 179 -9.77 20.43 -5.43
N ARG A 180 -10.63 20.82 -4.48
CA ARG A 180 -10.33 20.75 -3.05
C ARG A 180 -11.09 19.62 -2.40
N PHE A 181 -10.37 18.81 -1.63
CA PHE A 181 -10.94 17.68 -0.91
C PHE A 181 -10.67 17.79 0.58
N VAL A 182 -11.61 17.29 1.39
CA VAL A 182 -11.45 17.12 2.83
C VAL A 182 -11.64 15.65 3.17
N ARG A 183 -10.72 15.10 3.95
CA ARG A 183 -10.83 13.76 4.53
C ARG A 183 -10.90 13.86 6.04
N GLU A 184 -11.92 13.25 6.65
CA GLU A 184 -12.14 13.27 8.08
C GLU A 184 -12.27 11.85 8.63
N LEU A 185 -11.54 11.58 9.69
CA LEU A 185 -11.72 10.36 10.49
C LEU A 185 -12.86 10.63 11.49
N LEU A 186 -14.00 10.01 11.27
CA LEU A 186 -15.19 10.21 12.10
C LEU A 186 -15.17 9.34 13.35
N ASN A 187 -14.67 8.11 13.23
CA ASN A 187 -14.60 7.15 14.31
C ASN A 187 -13.46 6.16 14.10
N THR A 188 -12.88 5.69 15.21
CA THR A 188 -11.94 4.55 15.26
C THR A 188 -12.36 3.60 16.37
N ARG A 189 -12.37 2.31 16.10
CA ARG A 189 -12.63 1.25 17.07
C ARG A 189 -11.58 0.14 16.88
N TYR A 190 -11.08 -0.38 17.98
CA TYR A 190 -10.17 -1.53 18.01
C TYR A 190 -10.89 -2.78 18.47
N ASP A 191 -10.70 -3.88 17.77
CA ASP A 191 -11.05 -5.23 18.22
C ASP A 191 -9.74 -5.99 18.53
N HIS A 192 -9.41 -6.07 19.81
CA HIS A 192 -8.16 -6.69 20.26
C HIS A 192 -8.13 -8.20 20.05
N PHE A 193 -9.30 -8.84 20.05
CA PHE A 193 -9.38 -10.28 19.81
C PHE A 193 -9.16 -10.63 18.34
N ALA A 194 -9.80 -9.87 17.44
CA ALA A 194 -9.62 -10.02 16.00
C ALA A 194 -8.34 -9.34 15.48
N GLN A 195 -7.63 -8.55 16.31
CA GLN A 195 -6.49 -7.73 15.92
C GLN A 195 -6.84 -6.76 14.78
N THR A 196 -8.00 -6.07 14.87
CA THR A 196 -8.44 -5.17 13.80
C THR A 196 -8.75 -3.76 14.31
N GLU A 197 -8.32 -2.78 13.49
CA GLU A 197 -8.69 -1.38 13.60
C GLU A 197 -9.78 -1.08 12.58
N HIS A 198 -10.90 -0.51 13.04
CA HIS A 198 -12.04 -0.10 12.22
C HIS A 198 -12.14 1.42 12.20
N ASN A 199 -11.92 2.02 11.06
CA ASN A 199 -11.97 3.45 10.84
C ASN A 199 -13.16 3.83 9.95
N VAL A 200 -13.96 4.80 10.37
CA VAL A 200 -15.00 5.41 9.53
C VAL A 200 -14.47 6.74 8.99
N TRP A 201 -14.30 6.82 7.70
CA TRP A 201 -13.83 8.01 7.01
C TRP A 201 -14.96 8.71 6.26
N ARG A 202 -14.90 10.04 6.23
CA ARG A 202 -15.68 10.88 5.35
C ARG A 202 -14.73 11.57 4.36
N PHE A 203 -15.06 11.51 3.07
CA PHE A 203 -14.41 12.23 2.00
C PHE A 203 -15.41 13.23 1.42
N SER A 204 -15.02 14.48 1.33
CA SER A 204 -15.85 15.56 0.81
C SER A 204 -15.11 16.34 -0.26
N GLU A 205 -15.79 16.69 -1.34
CA GLU A 205 -15.34 17.67 -2.31
C GLU A 205 -15.91 19.02 -1.94
N ILE A 206 -15.06 20.06 -1.91
CA ILE A 206 -15.41 21.38 -1.38
C ILE A 206 -15.36 22.41 -2.53
N GLY A 207 -16.43 23.17 -2.67
CA GLY A 207 -16.52 24.27 -3.64
C GLY A 207 -15.77 25.51 -3.21
N ASP A 208 -15.76 26.51 -4.09
CA ASP A 208 -14.99 27.76 -3.90
C ASP A 208 -15.44 28.58 -2.69
N LYS A 209 -16.73 28.49 -2.32
CA LYS A 209 -17.30 29.20 -1.18
C LYS A 209 -17.25 28.38 0.12
N GLY A 210 -16.60 27.20 0.08
CA GLY A 210 -16.50 26.28 1.22
C GLY A 210 -17.69 25.34 1.41
N GLU A 211 -18.64 25.31 0.47
CA GLU A 211 -19.77 24.40 0.46
C GLU A 211 -19.36 22.97 0.10
N ILE A 212 -20.04 21.98 0.67
CA ILE A 212 -19.84 20.57 0.29
C ILE A 212 -20.59 20.31 -1.01
N LEU A 213 -19.84 19.97 -2.08
CA LEU A 213 -20.39 19.62 -3.39
C LEU A 213 -20.82 18.17 -3.43
N ARG A 214 -19.99 17.28 -2.88
CA ARG A 214 -20.23 15.82 -2.80
C ARG A 214 -19.61 15.27 -1.52
N GLU A 215 -20.21 14.23 -0.99
CA GLU A 215 -19.73 13.52 0.19
C GLU A 215 -19.82 12.01 0.01
N GLU A 216 -18.85 11.29 0.56
CA GLU A 216 -18.80 9.84 0.57
C GLU A 216 -18.25 9.34 1.91
N ARG A 217 -18.85 8.27 2.47
CA ARG A 217 -18.37 7.61 3.69
C ARG A 217 -17.83 6.21 3.36
N ARG A 218 -16.75 5.85 4.05
CA ARG A 218 -16.08 4.56 3.87
C ARG A 218 -15.60 3.98 5.19
N ASP A 219 -15.77 2.67 5.30
CA ASP A 219 -15.25 1.89 6.40
C ASP A 219 -13.93 1.24 5.97
N LEU A 220 -12.83 1.63 6.61
CA LEU A 220 -11.53 1.02 6.48
C LEU A 220 -11.28 0.09 7.65
N VAL A 221 -11.02 -1.17 7.35
CA VAL A 221 -10.60 -2.14 8.37
C VAL A 221 -9.18 -2.60 8.04
N LEU A 222 -8.31 -2.52 9.03
CA LEU A 222 -6.94 -3.01 8.96
C LEU A 222 -6.70 -4.04 10.07
N ARG A 223 -5.95 -5.09 9.75
CA ARG A 223 -5.49 -6.06 10.74
C ARG A 223 -4.03 -5.79 11.06
N TRP A 224 -3.70 -5.62 12.35
CA TRP A 224 -2.29 -5.61 12.72
C TRP A 224 -1.74 -7.02 12.88
N THR A 225 -0.49 -7.17 12.50
CA THR A 225 0.26 -8.42 12.63
C THR A 225 1.54 -8.09 13.35
N HIS A 226 1.71 -8.63 14.55
CA HIS A 226 2.89 -8.36 15.33
C HIS A 226 4.13 -9.02 14.70
N ARG A 227 5.31 -8.44 14.96
CA ARG A 227 6.60 -8.87 14.40
C ARG A 227 6.81 -10.38 14.46
N TRP A 228 6.59 -11.01 15.61
CA TRP A 228 6.81 -12.45 15.76
C TRP A 228 5.77 -13.29 15.04
N GLU A 229 4.51 -12.88 15.01
CA GLU A 229 3.46 -13.50 14.21
C GLU A 229 3.83 -13.47 12.72
N LEU A 230 4.27 -12.29 12.21
CA LEU A 230 4.69 -12.14 10.83
C LEU A 230 5.86 -13.07 10.48
N ARG A 231 6.86 -13.19 11.36
CA ARG A 231 8.01 -14.10 11.16
C ARG A 231 7.55 -15.57 11.07
N HIS A 232 6.58 -15.98 11.87
CA HIS A 232 6.02 -17.33 11.79
C HIS A 232 5.20 -17.55 10.52
N LEU A 233 4.41 -16.56 10.08
CA LEU A 233 3.69 -16.60 8.80
C LEU A 233 4.64 -16.73 7.62
N LEU A 234 5.68 -15.91 7.58
CA LEU A 234 6.71 -15.97 6.55
C LEU A 234 7.40 -17.33 6.51
N ALA A 235 7.87 -17.83 7.64
CA ALA A 235 8.51 -19.16 7.73
C ALA A 235 7.57 -20.29 7.28
N ARG A 236 6.30 -20.25 7.64
CA ARG A 236 5.27 -21.21 7.20
C ARG A 236 5.11 -21.20 5.67
N CYS A 237 5.27 -20.04 5.02
CA CYS A 237 5.13 -19.89 3.58
C CYS A 237 6.46 -19.92 2.83
N ALA A 238 7.48 -20.58 3.41
CA ALA A 238 8.80 -20.79 2.83
C ALA A 238 9.59 -19.49 2.56
N PHE A 239 9.38 -18.45 3.38
CA PHE A 239 10.21 -17.24 3.38
C PHE A 239 11.10 -17.22 4.63
N SER A 240 12.37 -16.82 4.46
CA SER A 240 13.29 -16.52 5.55
C SER A 240 13.52 -15.01 5.67
N VAL A 241 13.36 -14.46 6.87
CA VAL A 241 13.63 -13.03 7.12
C VAL A 241 15.12 -12.74 6.98
N GLU A 242 15.48 -11.90 6.01
CA GLU A 242 16.85 -11.46 5.72
C GLU A 242 17.20 -10.21 6.54
N ALA A 243 16.29 -9.24 6.58
CA ALA A 243 16.46 -7.99 7.33
C ALA A 243 15.13 -7.41 7.82
N GLU A 244 15.20 -6.60 8.87
CA GLU A 244 14.07 -5.83 9.40
C GLU A 244 14.56 -4.41 9.73
N TYR A 245 13.72 -3.41 9.43
CA TYR A 245 14.04 -2.01 9.67
C TYR A 245 12.83 -1.27 10.26
N SER A 246 13.08 -0.14 10.93
CA SER A 246 12.03 0.73 11.49
C SER A 246 11.77 1.98 10.65
N ASP A 247 12.50 2.16 9.57
CA ASP A 247 12.31 3.22 8.58
C ASP A 247 13.03 2.88 7.26
N TYR A 248 12.83 3.70 6.24
CA TYR A 248 13.45 3.53 4.91
C TYR A 248 14.93 3.96 4.87
N GLY A 249 15.46 4.49 5.96
CA GLY A 249 16.89 4.80 6.16
C GLY A 249 17.68 3.64 6.75
N TYR A 250 17.12 2.42 6.77
CA TYR A 250 17.77 1.20 7.30
C TYR A 250 18.04 1.22 8.81
N SER A 251 17.30 2.02 9.58
CA SER A 251 17.41 2.02 11.04
C SER A 251 16.98 0.69 11.64
N PRO A 252 17.63 0.21 12.72
CA PRO A 252 17.26 -1.04 13.38
C PRO A 252 15.80 -1.08 13.82
N PRO A 253 15.14 -2.26 13.87
CA PRO A 253 13.76 -2.40 14.30
C PRO A 253 13.54 -1.77 15.68
N THR A 254 12.52 -0.93 15.78
CA THR A 254 12.17 -0.20 17.00
C THR A 254 10.68 -0.28 17.24
N TYR A 255 10.27 -0.62 18.47
CA TYR A 255 8.87 -0.71 18.85
C TYR A 255 8.11 0.61 18.59
N GLY A 256 6.92 0.49 18.00
CA GLY A 256 6.04 1.63 17.71
C GLY A 256 6.47 2.49 16.52
N LYS A 257 7.28 1.94 15.63
CA LYS A 257 7.69 2.53 14.36
C LYS A 257 7.15 1.70 13.19
N GLU A 258 7.59 2.00 11.98
CA GLU A 258 7.36 1.11 10.84
C GLU A 258 8.04 -0.25 11.06
N LEU A 259 7.48 -1.28 10.45
CA LEU A 259 8.09 -2.60 10.38
C LEU A 259 8.29 -2.95 8.91
N LEU A 260 9.48 -2.65 8.41
CA LEU A 260 9.91 -3.03 7.07
C LEU A 260 10.62 -4.38 7.15
N VAL A 261 10.09 -5.37 6.46
CA VAL A 261 10.65 -6.73 6.45
C VAL A 261 11.10 -7.07 5.04
N VAL A 262 12.38 -7.42 4.90
CA VAL A 262 12.94 -8.03 3.70
C VAL A 262 13.07 -9.52 3.97
N ALA A 263 12.39 -10.33 3.16
CA ALA A 263 12.40 -11.79 3.30
C ALA A 263 12.81 -12.44 1.97
N ARG A 264 13.55 -13.53 2.04
CA ARG A 264 14.03 -14.31 0.90
C ARG A 264 13.13 -15.52 0.69
N ALA A 265 12.74 -15.77 -0.56
CA ALA A 265 12.03 -16.99 -0.95
C ALA A 265 12.98 -18.19 -0.91
N GLY A 266 12.51 -19.28 -0.31
CA GLY A 266 13.19 -20.58 -0.24
C GLY A 266 13.10 -21.39 -1.54
#